data_53f60f7948cdc1f59d6908c7ccdf8ba7
#
_entry.id   53f60f7948cdc1f59d6908c7ccdf8ba7
#
_cell.length_a   1.000
_cell.length_b   1.000
_cell.length_c   1.000
_cell.angle_alpha   90.00
_cell.angle_beta   90.00
_cell.angle_gamma   90.00
#
_symmetry.space_group_name_H-M   'P 1'
#
loop_
_entity.id
_entity.type
_entity.pdbx_description
1 polymer ?
#
loop_
_entity_poly.entity_id
_entity_poly.type
_entity_poly.pdbx_seq_one_letter_code
_entity_poly.pdbx_strand_id
1 'polypeptide(L)'
;MAIVKKAALTKQNYMVLNYIWIAFFLIAFAIALVKLVFFGDTTVFPEIMNSTFDTAKTAFEISLGLTGVLSLWLGIMKIGEKGGVVNALAKLLSPVFTRLFPDIPKGHPVTGSIFMNMAANMLGLDNAATPLGLRAMEQLQDLNPKKDTATNPMIMFLVLNTSGLTIIPISIMVYRAQLGAAQPTDVFI
;
A
#
# COMPACT_ATOMS: atom_id res chain seq x y z
N MET A 1 7.06 -28.05 -13.78
CA MET A 1 8.03 -27.08 -14.33
C MET A 1 7.64 -25.61 -14.04
N ALA A 2 6.37 -25.20 -14.13
CA ALA A 2 5.89 -23.83 -13.83
C ALA A 2 6.08 -23.41 -12.36
N ILE A 3 5.84 -24.28 -11.40
CA ILE A 3 5.98 -24.01 -9.96
C ILE A 3 7.43 -23.71 -9.57
N VAL A 4 8.38 -24.43 -10.16
CA VAL A 4 9.82 -24.22 -9.89
C VAL A 4 10.29 -22.88 -10.48
N LYS A 5 9.76 -22.49 -11.67
CA LYS A 5 10.07 -21.20 -12.30
C LYS A 5 9.46 -20.02 -11.54
N LYS A 6 8.25 -20.18 -10.98
CA LYS A 6 7.59 -19.18 -10.12
C LYS A 6 8.35 -18.99 -8.80
N ALA A 7 8.80 -20.08 -8.17
CA ALA A 7 9.64 -20.02 -6.96
C ALA A 7 11.00 -19.35 -7.22
N ALA A 8 11.61 -19.58 -8.38
CA ALA A 8 12.87 -18.95 -8.77
C ALA A 8 12.72 -17.44 -9.01
N LEU A 9 11.64 -16.99 -9.67
CA LEU A 9 11.36 -15.57 -9.89
C LEU A 9 11.07 -14.82 -8.57
N THR A 10 10.33 -15.46 -7.66
CA THR A 10 10.06 -14.91 -6.33
C THR A 10 11.35 -14.77 -5.51
N LYS A 11 12.22 -15.80 -5.56
CA LYS A 11 13.52 -15.78 -4.89
C LYS A 11 14.45 -14.68 -5.43
N GLN A 12 14.42 -14.42 -6.73
CA GLN A 12 15.24 -13.38 -7.36
C GLN A 12 14.82 -11.96 -6.94
N ASN A 13 13.52 -11.68 -6.82
CA ASN A 13 13.03 -10.38 -6.40
C ASN A 13 13.33 -10.06 -4.92
N TYR A 14 13.28 -11.06 -4.04
CA TYR A 14 13.70 -10.90 -2.64
C TYR A 14 15.20 -10.58 -2.52
N MET A 15 16.03 -11.14 -3.39
CA MET A 15 17.48 -10.87 -3.37
C MET A 15 17.81 -9.41 -3.68
N VAL A 16 17.14 -8.79 -4.66
CA VAL A 16 17.42 -7.40 -5.05
C VAL A 16 17.13 -6.43 -3.89
N LEU A 17 15.99 -6.57 -3.23
CA LEU A 17 15.64 -5.72 -2.09
C LEU A 17 16.61 -5.87 -0.92
N ASN A 18 17.02 -7.11 -0.63
CA ASN A 18 18.00 -7.40 0.42
C ASN A 18 19.35 -6.74 0.12
N TYR A 19 19.82 -6.79 -1.13
CA TYR A 19 21.07 -6.13 -1.53
C TYR A 19 21.00 -4.61 -1.36
N ILE A 20 19.85 -3.99 -1.68
CA ILE A 20 19.64 -2.55 -1.48
C ILE A 20 19.75 -2.19 0.00
N TRP A 21 19.06 -2.95 0.88
CA TRP A 21 19.14 -2.72 2.33
C TRP A 21 20.55 -2.89 2.88
N ILE A 22 21.24 -3.97 2.51
CA ILE A 22 22.63 -4.22 2.90
C ILE A 22 23.53 -3.08 2.40
N ALA A 23 23.32 -2.63 1.15
CA ALA A 23 24.11 -1.53 0.59
C ALA A 23 23.96 -0.24 1.40
N PHE A 24 22.76 0.13 1.85
CA PHE A 24 22.54 1.31 2.68
C PHE A 24 23.34 1.23 4.00
N PHE A 25 23.31 0.09 4.68
CA PHE A 25 24.08 -0.10 5.92
C PHE A 25 25.60 -0.05 5.68
N LEU A 26 26.08 -0.72 4.62
CA LEU A 26 27.51 -0.72 4.29
C LEU A 26 28.02 0.67 3.88
N ILE A 27 27.25 1.40 3.10
CA ILE A 27 27.60 2.76 2.68
C ILE A 27 27.64 3.71 3.90
N ALA A 28 26.62 3.64 4.76
CA ALA A 28 26.58 4.45 5.97
C ALA A 28 27.78 4.16 6.88
N PHE A 29 28.11 2.89 7.07
CA PHE A 29 29.27 2.47 7.85
C PHE A 29 30.60 2.92 7.23
N ALA A 30 30.75 2.79 5.91
CA ALA A 30 31.93 3.25 5.19
C ALA A 30 32.13 4.76 5.32
N ILE A 31 31.05 5.55 5.19
CA ILE A 31 31.08 7.00 5.39
C ILE A 31 31.48 7.34 6.84
N ALA A 32 30.95 6.63 7.83
CA ALA A 32 31.31 6.81 9.22
C ALA A 32 32.81 6.56 9.48
N LEU A 33 33.36 5.50 8.88
CA LEU A 33 34.78 5.20 8.95
C LEU A 33 35.64 6.30 8.30
N VAL A 34 35.23 6.79 7.12
CA VAL A 34 35.93 7.88 6.42
C VAL A 34 35.95 9.14 7.30
N LYS A 35 34.80 9.49 7.91
CA LYS A 35 34.72 10.64 8.84
C LYS A 35 35.65 10.48 10.02
N LEU A 36 35.66 9.31 10.66
CA LEU A 36 36.53 9.03 11.79
C LEU A 36 38.00 9.12 11.41
N VAL A 37 38.42 8.45 10.32
CA VAL A 37 39.85 8.29 9.98
C VAL A 37 40.44 9.54 9.33
N PHE A 38 39.72 10.15 8.39
CA PHE A 38 40.25 11.28 7.58
C PHE A 38 39.90 12.64 8.16
N PHE A 39 38.78 12.76 8.87
CA PHE A 39 38.34 14.03 9.44
C PHE A 39 38.50 14.08 10.97
N GLY A 40 38.93 12.98 11.63
CA GLY A 40 39.10 12.89 13.05
C GLY A 40 37.79 13.03 13.86
N ASP A 41 36.65 12.77 13.22
CA ASP A 41 35.32 12.90 13.82
C ASP A 41 35.04 11.70 14.74
N THR A 42 35.35 11.87 16.00
CA THR A 42 35.12 10.85 17.05
C THR A 42 33.65 10.78 17.49
N THR A 43 32.82 11.74 17.10
CA THR A 43 31.39 11.81 17.47
C THR A 43 30.48 11.01 16.58
N VAL A 44 30.94 10.62 15.38
CA VAL A 44 30.12 9.97 14.35
C VAL A 44 29.45 8.68 14.83
N PHE A 45 30.15 7.82 15.57
CA PHE A 45 29.55 6.58 16.08
C PHE A 45 28.58 6.80 17.24
N PRO A 46 28.90 7.62 18.28
CA PRO A 46 27.91 8.06 19.25
C PRO A 46 26.65 8.68 18.63
N GLU A 47 26.79 9.52 17.59
CA GLU A 47 25.66 10.13 16.89
C GLU A 47 24.80 9.09 16.17
N ILE A 48 25.40 8.10 15.50
CA ILE A 48 24.67 6.99 14.86
C ILE A 48 23.88 6.20 15.92
N MET A 49 24.49 5.88 17.06
CA MET A 49 23.82 5.17 18.14
C MET A 49 22.64 5.97 18.70
N ASN A 50 22.83 7.24 19.02
CA ASN A 50 21.78 8.12 19.52
C ASN A 50 20.65 8.25 18.49
N SER A 51 20.97 8.51 17.22
CA SER A 51 19.99 8.58 16.13
C SER A 51 19.19 7.27 15.97
N THR A 52 19.85 6.13 16.21
CA THR A 52 19.16 4.81 16.15
C THR A 52 18.12 4.70 17.27
N PHE A 53 18.47 5.09 18.50
CA PHE A 53 17.54 5.08 19.64
C PHE A 53 16.40 6.09 19.46
N ASP A 54 16.70 7.31 19.01
CA ASP A 54 15.70 8.34 18.75
C ASP A 54 14.73 7.91 17.64
N THR A 55 15.26 7.29 16.58
CA THR A 55 14.44 6.75 15.49
C THR A 55 13.55 5.61 15.98
N ALA A 56 14.07 4.70 16.81
CA ALA A 56 13.28 3.60 17.38
C ALA A 56 12.17 4.13 18.28
N LYS A 57 12.43 5.15 19.12
CA LYS A 57 11.42 5.81 19.93
C LYS A 57 10.35 6.47 19.07
N THR A 58 10.75 7.24 18.07
CA THR A 58 9.84 7.90 17.13
C THR A 58 8.97 6.88 16.39
N ALA A 59 9.56 5.77 15.92
CA ALA A 59 8.80 4.70 15.25
C ALA A 59 7.75 4.08 16.19
N PHE A 60 8.08 3.89 17.46
CA PHE A 60 7.12 3.37 18.43
C PHE A 60 5.98 4.36 18.70
N GLU A 61 6.28 5.65 18.90
CA GLU A 61 5.28 6.70 19.11
C GLU A 61 4.33 6.83 17.91
N ILE A 62 4.88 6.82 16.70
CA ILE A 62 4.09 6.82 15.46
C ILE A 62 3.20 5.57 15.38
N SER A 63 3.72 4.39 15.71
CA SER A 63 2.97 3.14 15.67
C SER A 63 1.79 3.13 16.63
N LEU A 64 1.97 3.65 17.85
CA LEU A 64 0.89 3.81 18.83
C LEU A 64 -0.19 4.77 18.33
N GLY A 65 0.22 5.94 17.85
CA GLY A 65 -0.71 6.94 17.33
C GLY A 65 -1.49 6.42 16.11
N LEU A 66 -0.81 5.77 15.16
CA LEU A 66 -1.45 5.12 14.01
C LEU A 66 -2.45 4.06 14.45
N THR A 67 -2.08 3.20 15.40
CA THR A 67 -2.96 2.13 15.88
C THR A 67 -4.26 2.72 16.44
N GLY A 68 -4.18 3.78 17.26
CA GLY A 68 -5.36 4.43 17.84
C GLY A 68 -6.27 5.05 16.77
N VAL A 69 -5.71 5.91 15.94
CA VAL A 69 -6.50 6.65 14.92
C VAL A 69 -7.04 5.71 13.85
N LEU A 70 -6.23 4.76 13.36
CA LEU A 70 -6.69 3.79 12.36
C LEU A 70 -7.78 2.87 12.93
N SER A 71 -7.67 2.43 14.20
CA SER A 71 -8.71 1.62 14.84
C SER A 71 -10.04 2.36 14.92
N LEU A 72 -10.01 3.64 15.35
CA LEU A 72 -11.21 4.49 15.39
C LEU A 72 -11.80 4.65 13.99
N TRP A 73 -10.97 5.02 13.02
CA TRP A 73 -11.42 5.24 11.64
C TRP A 73 -11.98 3.98 11.00
N LEU A 74 -11.28 2.84 11.11
CA LEU A 74 -11.75 1.56 10.59
C LEU A 74 -13.08 1.15 11.25
N GLY A 75 -13.27 1.46 12.55
CA GLY A 75 -14.54 1.24 13.24
C GLY A 75 -15.68 2.07 12.62
N ILE A 76 -15.48 3.37 12.42
CA ILE A 76 -16.46 4.26 11.78
C ILE A 76 -16.77 3.79 10.36
N MET A 77 -15.73 3.47 9.58
CA MET A 77 -15.89 3.02 8.20
C MET A 77 -16.57 1.66 8.11
N LYS A 78 -16.36 0.77 9.10
CA LYS A 78 -17.08 -0.52 9.16
C LYS A 78 -18.57 -0.35 9.39
N ILE A 79 -18.97 0.66 10.14
CA ILE A 79 -20.38 1.05 10.29
C ILE A 79 -20.92 1.54 8.93
N GLY A 80 -20.20 2.42 8.23
CA GLY A 80 -20.55 2.89 6.89
C GLY A 80 -20.66 1.76 5.87
N GLU A 81 -19.72 0.81 5.88
CA GLU A 81 -19.75 -0.38 5.02
C GLU A 81 -21.03 -1.19 5.24
N LYS A 82 -21.36 -1.51 6.51
CA LYS A 82 -22.61 -2.19 6.85
C LYS A 82 -23.85 -1.38 6.52
N GLY A 83 -23.77 -0.04 6.59
CA GLY A 83 -24.79 0.90 6.17
C GLY A 83 -24.96 1.03 4.65
N GLY A 84 -24.12 0.37 3.87
CA GLY A 84 -24.21 0.34 2.39
C GLY A 84 -23.49 1.48 1.67
N VAL A 85 -22.68 2.30 2.35
CA VAL A 85 -21.92 3.40 1.74
C VAL A 85 -21.01 2.91 0.62
N VAL A 86 -20.30 1.79 0.83
CA VAL A 86 -19.42 1.20 -0.18
C VAL A 86 -20.23 0.75 -1.41
N ASN A 87 -21.41 0.16 -1.20
CA ASN A 87 -22.31 -0.24 -2.29
C ASN A 87 -22.85 0.96 -3.07
N ALA A 88 -23.21 2.05 -2.39
CA ALA A 88 -23.67 3.27 -3.02
C ALA A 88 -22.57 3.89 -3.89
N LEU A 89 -21.35 3.98 -3.36
CA LEU A 89 -20.19 4.49 -4.09
C LEU A 89 -19.84 3.59 -5.29
N ALA A 90 -19.87 2.27 -5.13
CA ALA A 90 -19.63 1.34 -6.21
C ALA A 90 -20.65 1.50 -7.36
N LYS A 91 -21.93 1.73 -7.03
CA LYS A 91 -22.97 2.01 -8.04
C LYS A 91 -22.72 3.34 -8.75
N LEU A 92 -22.34 4.38 -8.02
CA LEU A 92 -22.03 5.70 -8.59
C LEU A 92 -20.86 5.65 -9.57
N LEU A 93 -19.84 4.87 -9.24
CA LEU A 93 -18.63 4.73 -10.05
C LEU A 93 -18.77 3.74 -11.21
N SER A 94 -19.79 2.88 -11.17
CA SER A 94 -20.03 1.81 -12.16
C SER A 94 -19.94 2.29 -13.62
N PRO A 95 -20.54 3.42 -14.06
CA PRO A 95 -20.49 3.84 -15.46
C PRO A 95 -19.09 4.20 -15.95
N VAL A 96 -18.22 4.67 -15.05
CA VAL A 96 -16.82 5.00 -15.35
C VAL A 96 -16.02 3.71 -15.49
N PHE A 97 -16.12 2.83 -14.51
CA PHE A 97 -15.31 1.61 -14.46
C PHE A 97 -15.72 0.58 -15.53
N THR A 98 -16.99 0.54 -15.94
CA THR A 98 -17.41 -0.32 -17.07
C THR A 98 -16.72 0.05 -18.39
N ARG A 99 -16.35 1.32 -18.56
CA ARG A 99 -15.57 1.75 -19.74
C ARG A 99 -14.09 1.36 -19.65
N LEU A 100 -13.55 1.22 -18.44
CA LEU A 100 -12.16 0.82 -18.21
C LEU A 100 -11.94 -0.69 -18.35
N PHE A 101 -13.02 -1.49 -18.28
CA PHE A 101 -12.99 -2.95 -18.34
C PHE A 101 -13.87 -3.51 -19.46
N PRO A 102 -13.65 -3.13 -20.74
CA PRO A 102 -14.50 -3.52 -21.85
C PRO A 102 -14.48 -5.04 -22.12
N ASP A 103 -13.38 -5.72 -21.76
CA ASP A 103 -13.20 -7.15 -22.01
C ASP A 103 -13.92 -8.05 -20.99
N ILE A 104 -14.52 -7.46 -19.95
CA ILE A 104 -15.30 -8.22 -18.96
C ILE A 104 -16.74 -8.41 -19.50
N PRO A 105 -17.25 -9.66 -19.52
CA PRO A 105 -18.63 -9.92 -19.94
C PRO A 105 -19.64 -9.14 -19.09
N LYS A 106 -20.65 -8.55 -19.73
CA LYS A 106 -21.72 -7.80 -19.03
C LYS A 106 -22.43 -8.70 -18.01
N GLY A 107 -22.57 -8.19 -16.80
CA GLY A 107 -23.22 -8.92 -15.71
C GLY A 107 -22.34 -9.95 -15.00
N HIS A 108 -21.08 -10.08 -15.36
CA HIS A 108 -20.17 -10.98 -14.65
C HIS A 108 -19.91 -10.51 -13.19
N PRO A 109 -19.92 -11.43 -12.20
CA PRO A 109 -19.74 -11.08 -10.77
C PRO A 109 -18.45 -10.31 -10.46
N VAL A 110 -17.38 -10.52 -11.24
CA VAL A 110 -16.10 -9.82 -11.07
C VAL A 110 -16.24 -8.30 -11.13
N THR A 111 -17.17 -7.79 -11.93
CA THR A 111 -17.46 -6.35 -12.03
C THR A 111 -17.83 -5.77 -10.66
N GLY A 112 -18.69 -6.47 -9.93
CA GLY A 112 -19.07 -6.09 -8.57
C GLY A 112 -17.88 -6.13 -7.59
N SER A 113 -17.05 -7.18 -7.68
CA SER A 113 -15.85 -7.30 -6.82
C SER A 113 -14.84 -6.20 -7.08
N ILE A 114 -14.59 -5.84 -8.35
CA ILE A 114 -13.73 -4.71 -8.73
C ILE A 114 -14.29 -3.40 -8.17
N PHE A 115 -15.58 -3.12 -8.35
CA PHE A 115 -16.18 -1.87 -7.89
C PHE A 115 -16.16 -1.76 -6.38
N MET A 116 -16.42 -2.84 -5.66
CA MET A 116 -16.33 -2.86 -4.20
C MET A 116 -14.91 -2.63 -3.70
N ASN A 117 -13.91 -3.24 -4.34
CA ASN A 117 -12.50 -3.00 -4.02
C ASN A 117 -12.12 -1.54 -4.26
N MET A 118 -12.45 -0.98 -5.42
CA MET A 118 -12.13 0.41 -5.76
C MET A 118 -12.83 1.38 -4.81
N ALA A 119 -14.12 1.17 -4.51
CA ALA A 119 -14.85 1.98 -3.55
C ALA A 119 -14.24 1.93 -2.13
N ALA A 120 -13.81 0.75 -1.70
CA ALA A 120 -13.13 0.59 -0.42
C ALA A 120 -11.79 1.35 -0.38
N ASN A 121 -10.99 1.25 -1.45
CA ASN A 121 -9.73 2.00 -1.57
C ASN A 121 -9.97 3.52 -1.57
N MET A 122 -10.96 4.00 -2.31
CA MET A 122 -11.31 5.44 -2.35
C MET A 122 -11.71 5.98 -0.98
N LEU A 123 -12.29 5.16 -0.14
CA LEU A 123 -12.66 5.50 1.24
C LEU A 123 -11.52 5.27 2.26
N GLY A 124 -10.34 4.84 1.81
CA GLY A 124 -9.20 4.56 2.70
C GLY A 124 -9.38 3.31 3.56
N LEU A 125 -10.17 2.33 3.09
CA LEU A 125 -10.44 1.06 3.75
C LEU A 125 -9.45 -0.04 3.32
N ASP A 126 -8.16 0.18 3.44
CA ASP A 126 -7.11 -0.71 2.92
C ASP A 126 -7.29 -2.17 3.36
N ASN A 127 -7.65 -2.40 4.63
CA ASN A 127 -7.87 -3.74 5.18
C ASN A 127 -9.11 -4.44 4.58
N ALA A 128 -10.16 -3.68 4.24
CA ALA A 128 -11.35 -4.23 3.59
C ALA A 128 -11.15 -4.38 2.07
N ALA A 129 -10.35 -3.49 1.47
CA ALA A 129 -10.03 -3.53 0.06
C ALA A 129 -9.23 -4.79 -0.33
N THR A 130 -8.28 -5.23 0.50
CA THR A 130 -7.40 -6.36 0.20
C THR A 130 -8.17 -7.67 -0.11
N PRO A 131 -9.07 -8.20 0.72
CA PRO A 131 -9.81 -9.41 0.40
C PRO A 131 -10.74 -9.25 -0.81
N LEU A 132 -11.30 -8.04 -1.02
CA LEU A 132 -12.11 -7.74 -2.19
C LEU A 132 -11.26 -7.76 -3.47
N GLY A 133 -10.03 -7.23 -3.40
CA GLY A 133 -9.08 -7.25 -4.51
C GLY A 133 -8.61 -8.66 -4.86
N LEU A 134 -8.30 -9.49 -3.88
CA LEU A 134 -7.95 -10.89 -4.09
C LEU A 134 -9.08 -11.65 -4.77
N ARG A 135 -10.32 -11.48 -4.29
CA ARG A 135 -11.50 -12.09 -4.90
C ARG A 135 -11.72 -11.61 -6.35
N ALA A 136 -11.54 -10.32 -6.60
CA ALA A 136 -11.64 -9.79 -7.96
C ALA A 136 -10.59 -10.42 -8.88
N MET A 137 -9.35 -10.55 -8.40
CA MET A 137 -8.27 -11.16 -9.18
C MET A 137 -8.48 -12.66 -9.43
N GLU A 138 -9.00 -13.41 -8.46
CA GLU A 138 -9.40 -14.81 -8.63
C GLU A 138 -10.45 -14.94 -9.73
N GLN A 139 -11.52 -14.14 -9.69
CA GLN A 139 -12.57 -14.13 -10.69
C GLN A 139 -12.08 -13.69 -12.08
N LEU A 140 -11.11 -12.76 -12.15
CA LEU A 140 -10.44 -12.40 -13.42
C LEU A 140 -9.60 -13.56 -13.95
N GLN A 141 -8.95 -14.31 -13.05
CA GLN A 141 -8.17 -15.48 -13.43
C GLN A 141 -9.06 -16.62 -13.95
N ASP A 142 -10.29 -16.74 -13.46
CA ASP A 142 -11.27 -17.72 -14.03
C ASP A 142 -11.63 -17.39 -15.47
N LEU A 143 -11.78 -16.10 -15.80
CA LEU A 143 -12.01 -15.60 -17.15
C LEU A 143 -10.78 -15.66 -18.06
N ASN A 144 -9.60 -15.85 -17.50
CA ASN A 144 -8.33 -15.79 -18.23
C ASN A 144 -8.11 -17.05 -19.09
N PRO A 145 -8.02 -16.94 -20.43
CA PRO A 145 -7.77 -18.08 -21.32
C PRO A 145 -6.33 -18.62 -21.20
N LYS A 146 -5.36 -17.78 -20.76
CA LYS A 146 -3.95 -18.15 -20.59
C LYS A 146 -3.53 -17.98 -19.15
N LYS A 147 -3.59 -19.06 -18.37
CA LYS A 147 -3.40 -19.03 -16.91
C LYS A 147 -2.02 -18.53 -16.42
N ASP A 148 -1.04 -18.45 -17.29
CA ASP A 148 0.34 -18.00 -17.02
C ASP A 148 0.61 -16.55 -17.47
N THR A 149 -0.36 -15.90 -18.09
CA THR A 149 -0.22 -14.55 -18.66
C THR A 149 -1.37 -13.67 -18.18
N ALA A 150 -1.07 -12.49 -17.63
CA ALA A 150 -2.12 -11.55 -17.21
C ALA A 150 -2.90 -10.98 -18.40
N THR A 151 -4.22 -10.88 -18.25
CA THR A 151 -5.10 -10.24 -19.25
C THR A 151 -5.15 -8.72 -19.04
N ASN A 152 -5.64 -7.98 -20.05
CA ASN A 152 -5.82 -6.53 -19.95
C ASN A 152 -6.66 -6.10 -18.73
N PRO A 153 -7.81 -6.75 -18.40
CA PRO A 153 -8.54 -6.42 -17.17
C PRO A 153 -7.72 -6.63 -15.89
N MET A 154 -6.90 -7.68 -15.81
CA MET A 154 -6.04 -7.92 -14.66
C MET A 154 -4.97 -6.83 -14.51
N ILE A 155 -4.35 -6.43 -15.64
CA ILE A 155 -3.35 -5.38 -15.68
C ILE A 155 -3.99 -4.04 -15.29
N MET A 156 -5.14 -3.70 -15.88
CA MET A 156 -5.87 -2.46 -15.56
C MET A 156 -6.25 -2.41 -14.08
N PHE A 157 -6.75 -3.51 -13.53
CA PHE A 157 -7.10 -3.59 -12.10
C PHE A 157 -5.89 -3.37 -11.19
N LEU A 158 -4.73 -3.97 -11.51
CA LEU A 158 -3.50 -3.76 -10.77
C LEU A 158 -3.01 -2.31 -10.87
N VAL A 159 -3.05 -1.71 -12.06
CA VAL A 159 -2.65 -0.30 -12.28
C VAL A 159 -3.51 0.63 -11.44
N LEU A 160 -4.83 0.45 -11.44
CA LEU A 160 -5.74 1.28 -10.64
C LEU A 160 -5.48 1.13 -9.14
N ASN A 161 -5.26 -0.09 -8.63
CA ASN A 161 -4.92 -0.30 -7.23
C ASN A 161 -3.56 0.31 -6.86
N THR A 162 -2.56 0.18 -7.73
CA THR A 162 -1.21 0.72 -7.49
C THR A 162 -1.18 2.25 -7.60
N SER A 163 -2.08 2.86 -8.37
CA SER A 163 -2.18 4.32 -8.48
C SER A 163 -2.64 5.00 -7.18
N GLY A 164 -3.11 4.24 -6.19
CA GLY A 164 -3.51 4.76 -4.89
C GLY A 164 -4.69 5.71 -4.96
N LEU A 165 -5.71 5.37 -5.75
CA LEU A 165 -6.91 6.19 -5.93
C LEU A 165 -7.70 6.28 -4.61
N THR A 166 -7.31 7.23 -3.76
CA THR A 166 -7.88 7.44 -2.43
C THR A 166 -8.46 8.84 -2.33
N ILE A 167 -9.74 8.95 -1.97
CA ILE A 167 -10.40 10.24 -1.72
C ILE A 167 -10.10 10.71 -0.31
N ILE A 168 -10.02 9.79 0.64
CA ILE A 168 -9.77 10.09 2.06
C ILE A 168 -8.43 9.46 2.48
N PRO A 169 -7.30 10.19 2.34
CA PRO A 169 -5.97 9.67 2.62
C PRO A 169 -5.65 9.66 4.12
N ILE A 170 -6.32 8.79 4.89
CA ILE A 170 -6.30 8.78 6.34
C ILE A 170 -4.90 8.58 6.90
N SER A 171 -4.15 7.63 6.37
CA SER A 171 -2.78 7.37 6.82
C SER A 171 -1.90 8.61 6.71
N ILE A 172 -2.03 9.38 5.61
CA ILE A 172 -1.28 10.63 5.42
C ILE A 172 -1.73 11.69 6.42
N MET A 173 -3.04 11.82 6.67
CA MET A 173 -3.57 12.77 7.64
C MET A 173 -3.08 12.45 9.05
N VAL A 174 -3.03 11.17 9.43
CA VAL A 174 -2.52 10.72 10.73
C VAL A 174 -1.03 11.05 10.86
N TYR A 175 -0.20 10.74 9.87
CA TYR A 175 1.21 11.12 9.87
C TYR A 175 1.41 12.63 10.01
N ARG A 176 0.66 13.41 9.26
CA ARG A 176 0.71 14.88 9.35
C ARG A 176 0.34 15.39 10.75
N ALA A 177 -0.72 14.83 11.34
CA ALA A 177 -1.13 15.17 12.71
C ALA A 177 -0.06 14.85 13.74
N GLN A 178 0.55 13.67 13.66
CA GLN A 178 1.60 13.23 14.57
C GLN A 178 2.91 14.03 14.43
N LEU A 179 3.22 14.48 13.21
CA LEU A 179 4.36 15.34 12.93
C LEU A 179 4.09 16.82 13.21
N GLY A 180 2.96 17.15 13.85
CA GLY A 180 2.64 18.51 14.28
C GLY A 180 2.20 19.46 13.18
N ALA A 181 1.66 18.95 12.06
CA ALA A 181 1.10 19.81 11.03
C ALA A 181 -0.08 20.64 11.59
N ALA A 182 -0.08 21.95 11.32
CA ALA A 182 -1.12 22.86 11.82
C ALA A 182 -2.54 22.49 11.31
N GLN A 183 -2.62 21.98 10.09
CA GLN A 183 -3.85 21.49 9.47
C GLN A 183 -3.59 20.14 8.79
N PRO A 184 -3.76 19.01 9.48
CA PRO A 184 -3.52 17.69 8.90
C PRO A 184 -4.44 17.37 7.72
N THR A 185 -5.59 18.04 7.63
CA THR A 185 -6.66 17.78 6.64
C THR A 185 -6.56 18.61 5.38
N ASP A 186 -5.62 19.53 5.23
CA ASP A 186 -5.47 20.37 4.04
C ASP A 186 -4.96 19.63 2.79
N VAL A 187 -4.86 18.30 2.86
CA VAL A 187 -4.66 17.40 1.71
C VAL A 187 -5.92 17.13 0.90
N PHE A 188 -7.06 17.66 1.34
CA PHE A 188 -8.38 17.53 0.67
C PHE A 188 -8.68 18.68 -0.31
N ILE A 189 -7.74 19.34 -0.86
CA ILE A 189 -7.99 20.41 -1.81
C ILE A 189 -8.32 19.88 -3.19
#